data_fca0003a06f31c07a5c5b0cafa1ac789
#
_entry.id   fca0003a06f31c07a5c5b0cafa1ac789
#
_cell.length_a   1.000
_cell.length_b   1.000
_cell.length_c   1.000
_cell.angle_alpha   90.00
_cell.angle_beta   90.00
_cell.angle_gamma   90.00
#
_symmetry.space_group_name_H-M   'P 1'
#
loop_
_entity.id
_entity.type
_entity.pdbx_description
1 polymer ?
#
loop_
_entity_poly.entity_id
_entity_poly.type
_entity_poly.pdbx_seq_one_letter_code
_entity_poly.pdbx_strand_id
1 'polypeptide(L)'
;NDNDLLNMLDNMIVIIDPLMNPDGRDRFAKSLEQYRGTAPNVDDQSLLHTGDWPYGRTNNYFFDLNRDFYFLTQPETKGRVYLINKWRPQLMIDGHEMGPQDTFLMGPPREPINKNIDLDIKKWGDVFAEDQAKAFDERDWRYYTGEWFENLYPGYSNYSEYRGSVHILY
;
A
#
# COMPACT_ATOMS: atom_id res chain seq x y z
N ASN A 1 -9.15 23.29 1.83
CA ASN A 1 -9.93 24.14 0.92
C ASN A 1 -9.71 23.62 -0.51
N ASP A 2 -10.80 23.44 -1.31
CA ASP A 2 -10.73 22.88 -2.66
C ASP A 2 -9.79 23.68 -3.59
N ASN A 3 -9.70 24.98 -3.39
CA ASN A 3 -8.81 25.84 -4.17
C ASN A 3 -7.33 25.56 -3.90
N ASP A 4 -6.97 25.17 -2.69
CA ASP A 4 -5.57 24.82 -2.35
C ASP A 4 -5.16 23.52 -3.03
N LEU A 5 -6.08 22.55 -3.08
CA LEU A 5 -5.87 21.30 -3.79
C LEU A 5 -5.73 21.51 -5.30
N LEU A 6 -6.56 22.36 -5.90
CA LEU A 6 -6.46 22.69 -7.33
C LEU A 6 -5.14 23.37 -7.65
N ASN A 7 -4.69 24.32 -6.82
CA ASN A 7 -3.40 24.98 -6.99
C ASN A 7 -2.20 24.00 -6.88
N MET A 8 -2.31 22.98 -6.02
CA MET A 8 -1.29 21.92 -5.95
C MET A 8 -1.25 21.11 -7.25
N LEU A 9 -2.42 20.74 -7.81
CA LEU A 9 -2.51 19.96 -9.04
C LEU A 9 -1.98 20.69 -10.28
N ASP A 10 -1.97 22.02 -10.28
CA ASP A 10 -1.39 22.82 -11.37
C ASP A 10 0.14 22.60 -11.52
N ASN A 11 0.80 22.13 -10.47
CA ASN A 11 2.27 21.98 -10.41
C ASN A 11 2.72 20.55 -10.21
N MET A 12 1.83 19.55 -10.25
CA MET A 12 2.17 18.15 -10.09
C MET A 12 1.46 17.24 -11.08
N ILE A 13 2.05 16.10 -11.33
CA ILE A 13 1.44 14.99 -12.07
C ILE A 13 1.05 13.93 -11.05
N VAL A 14 -0.23 13.58 -11.02
CA VAL A 14 -0.76 12.49 -10.20
C VAL A 14 -1.05 11.31 -11.11
N ILE A 15 -0.44 10.16 -10.81
CA ILE A 15 -0.67 8.89 -11.51
C ILE A 15 -1.39 7.97 -10.54
N ILE A 16 -2.54 7.45 -10.93
CA ILE A 16 -3.35 6.55 -10.09
C ILE A 16 -3.41 5.18 -10.77
N ASP A 17 -2.99 4.13 -10.06
CA ASP A 17 -3.24 2.73 -10.39
C ASP A 17 -4.38 2.24 -9.48
N PRO A 18 -5.64 2.29 -9.92
CA PRO A 18 -6.79 2.04 -9.04
C PRO A 18 -7.01 0.56 -8.76
N LEU A 19 -6.34 -0.33 -9.47
CA LEU A 19 -6.59 -1.77 -9.38
C LEU A 19 -5.31 -2.58 -9.62
N MET A 20 -4.53 -2.69 -8.58
CA MET A 20 -3.22 -3.37 -8.63
C MET A 20 -3.31 -4.88 -8.88
N ASN A 21 -4.38 -5.53 -8.44
CA ASN A 21 -4.61 -6.97 -8.58
C ASN A 21 -6.06 -7.24 -8.98
N PRO A 22 -6.40 -7.17 -10.28
CA PRO A 22 -7.77 -7.38 -10.76
C PRO A 22 -8.30 -8.77 -10.43
N ASP A 23 -7.48 -9.80 -10.52
CA ASP A 23 -7.87 -11.18 -10.22
C ASP A 23 -8.23 -11.35 -8.74
N GLY A 24 -7.39 -10.81 -7.86
CA GLY A 24 -7.63 -10.83 -6.42
C GLY A 24 -8.86 -10.04 -6.02
N ARG A 25 -9.06 -8.87 -6.65
CA ARG A 25 -10.24 -8.03 -6.43
C ARG A 25 -11.54 -8.73 -6.85
N ASP A 26 -11.53 -9.39 -8.01
CA ASP A 26 -12.71 -10.14 -8.50
C ASP A 26 -13.02 -11.32 -7.57
N ARG A 27 -12.02 -12.06 -7.15
CA ARG A 27 -12.16 -13.17 -6.20
C ARG A 27 -12.72 -12.70 -4.86
N PHE A 28 -12.20 -11.61 -4.31
CA PHE A 28 -12.69 -11.02 -3.07
C PHE A 28 -14.16 -10.60 -3.18
N ALA A 29 -14.53 -9.91 -4.26
CA ALA A 29 -15.91 -9.49 -4.48
C ALA A 29 -16.86 -10.68 -4.59
N LYS A 30 -16.47 -11.73 -5.31
CA LYS A 30 -17.27 -12.96 -5.45
C LYS A 30 -17.41 -13.72 -4.13
N SER A 31 -16.37 -13.76 -3.32
CA SER A 31 -16.41 -14.35 -1.98
C SER A 31 -17.44 -13.63 -1.10
N LEU A 32 -17.44 -12.29 -1.11
CA LEU A 32 -18.45 -11.51 -0.41
C LEU A 32 -19.87 -11.79 -0.89
N GLU A 33 -20.09 -11.88 -2.19
CA GLU A 33 -21.40 -12.22 -2.77
C GLU A 33 -21.86 -13.63 -2.36
N GLN A 34 -20.94 -14.57 -2.32
CA GLN A 34 -21.20 -15.97 -1.97
C GLN A 34 -21.59 -16.16 -0.50
N TYR A 35 -20.88 -15.49 0.41
CA TYR A 35 -21.04 -15.68 1.85
C TYR A 35 -21.96 -14.64 2.51
N ARG A 36 -22.36 -13.61 1.79
CA ARG A 36 -23.28 -12.60 2.28
C ARG A 36 -24.69 -13.17 2.44
N GLY A 37 -25.18 -13.22 3.68
CA GLY A 37 -26.56 -13.58 3.99
C GLY A 37 -27.55 -12.44 3.73
N THR A 38 -28.82 -12.69 4.03
CA THR A 38 -29.91 -11.70 3.96
C THR A 38 -29.94 -10.76 5.17
N ALA A 39 -29.29 -11.13 6.26
CA ALA A 39 -29.16 -10.33 7.47
C ALA A 39 -27.68 -10.02 7.75
N PRO A 40 -27.39 -8.89 8.43
CA PRO A 40 -26.03 -8.60 8.87
C PRO A 40 -25.47 -9.73 9.73
N ASN A 41 -24.24 -10.13 9.43
CA ASN A 41 -23.49 -11.11 10.23
C ASN A 41 -22.38 -10.39 10.97
N VAL A 42 -22.39 -10.46 12.30
CA VAL A 42 -21.40 -9.82 13.18
C VAL A 42 -20.33 -10.79 13.69
N ASP A 43 -20.41 -12.07 13.30
CA ASP A 43 -19.42 -13.09 13.65
C ASP A 43 -18.14 -12.88 12.84
N ASP A 44 -17.10 -12.39 13.48
CA ASP A 44 -15.80 -12.11 12.89
C ASP A 44 -15.04 -13.37 12.40
N GLN A 45 -15.46 -14.55 12.85
CA GLN A 45 -14.91 -15.84 12.40
C GLN A 45 -15.67 -16.44 11.22
N SER A 46 -16.74 -15.81 10.77
CA SER A 46 -17.49 -16.28 9.60
C SER A 46 -16.68 -16.11 8.31
N LEU A 47 -16.95 -16.95 7.30
CA LEU A 47 -16.33 -16.83 5.98
C LEU A 47 -16.63 -15.49 5.28
N LEU A 48 -17.70 -14.80 5.69
CA LEU A 48 -17.98 -13.45 5.21
C LEU A 48 -16.86 -12.46 5.59
N HIS A 49 -16.29 -12.60 6.79
CA HIS A 49 -15.27 -11.70 7.33
C HIS A 49 -13.85 -12.23 7.17
N THR A 50 -13.67 -13.54 7.28
CA THR A 50 -12.35 -14.17 7.15
C THR A 50 -11.99 -14.48 5.70
N GLY A 51 -13.00 -14.66 4.82
CA GLY A 51 -12.80 -15.16 3.47
C GLY A 51 -12.37 -16.63 3.43
N ASP A 52 -12.22 -17.17 2.24
CA ASP A 52 -11.65 -18.48 2.01
C ASP A 52 -10.38 -18.40 1.14
N TRP A 53 -9.51 -19.40 1.33
CA TRP A 53 -8.28 -19.47 0.54
C TRP A 53 -8.59 -19.59 -0.98
N PRO A 54 -7.88 -18.86 -1.86
CA PRO A 54 -6.65 -18.10 -1.63
C PRO A 54 -6.86 -16.60 -1.35
N TYR A 55 -8.03 -16.16 -0.93
CA TYR A 55 -8.35 -14.76 -0.64
C TYR A 55 -8.16 -13.81 -1.85
N GLY A 56 -8.17 -12.52 -1.63
CA GLY A 56 -7.86 -11.50 -2.64
C GLY A 56 -6.37 -11.22 -2.84
N ARG A 57 -5.49 -11.92 -2.12
CA ARG A 57 -4.06 -11.58 -2.05
C ARG A 57 -3.29 -11.86 -3.34
N THR A 58 -3.56 -12.96 -4.01
CA THR A 58 -2.80 -13.42 -5.17
C THR A 58 -3.53 -13.16 -6.50
N ASN A 59 -2.78 -13.13 -7.62
CA ASN A 59 -3.37 -13.20 -8.94
C ASN A 59 -3.91 -14.62 -9.25
N ASN A 60 -4.40 -14.87 -10.48
CA ASN A 60 -4.96 -16.18 -10.86
C ASN A 60 -3.92 -17.32 -10.86
N TYR A 61 -2.65 -17.00 -10.94
CA TYR A 61 -1.57 -17.97 -10.89
C TYR A 61 -1.01 -18.17 -9.48
N PHE A 62 -1.68 -17.64 -8.47
CA PHE A 62 -1.31 -17.71 -7.06
C PHE A 62 0.01 -17.01 -6.71
N PHE A 63 0.44 -16.05 -7.52
CA PHE A 63 1.57 -15.20 -7.19
C PHE A 63 1.13 -14.01 -6.34
N ASP A 64 1.85 -13.76 -5.26
CA ASP A 64 1.74 -12.54 -4.48
C ASP A 64 2.44 -11.40 -5.23
N LEU A 65 1.65 -10.49 -5.80
CA LEU A 65 2.17 -9.38 -6.59
C LEU A 65 3.00 -8.42 -5.74
N ASN A 66 2.72 -8.34 -4.44
CA ASN A 66 3.53 -7.54 -3.51
C ASN A 66 4.75 -8.31 -2.95
N ARG A 67 5.23 -9.33 -3.67
CA ARG A 67 6.51 -10.01 -3.45
C ARG A 67 7.33 -10.12 -4.74
N ASP A 68 6.77 -9.62 -5.84
CA ASP A 68 7.30 -9.84 -7.20
C ASP A 68 8.02 -8.62 -7.79
N PHE A 69 8.13 -7.49 -7.07
CA PHE A 69 8.76 -6.26 -7.57
C PHE A 69 10.25 -6.43 -7.93
N TYR A 70 10.91 -7.40 -7.33
CA TYR A 70 12.30 -7.73 -7.65
C TYR A 70 12.41 -8.78 -8.76
N PHE A 71 11.63 -9.85 -8.68
CA PHE A 71 11.71 -10.97 -9.62
C PHE A 71 11.02 -10.67 -10.96
N LEU A 72 9.97 -9.84 -10.95
CA LEU A 72 9.23 -9.43 -12.15
C LEU A 72 8.75 -10.62 -12.99
N THR A 73 8.15 -11.59 -12.35
CA THR A 73 7.63 -12.80 -13.02
C THR A 73 6.26 -12.54 -13.61
N GLN A 74 5.45 -11.70 -12.96
CA GLN A 74 4.06 -11.44 -13.34
C GLN A 74 3.92 -10.20 -14.22
N PRO A 75 2.99 -10.20 -15.20
CA PRO A 75 2.79 -9.07 -16.09
C PRO A 75 2.33 -7.79 -15.38
N GLU A 76 1.52 -7.93 -14.33
CA GLU A 76 1.03 -6.81 -13.52
C GLU A 76 2.20 -6.07 -12.86
N THR A 77 3.12 -6.80 -12.24
CA THR A 77 4.29 -6.22 -11.58
C THR A 77 5.27 -5.64 -12.59
N LYS A 78 5.47 -6.31 -13.75
CA LYS A 78 6.29 -5.77 -14.84
C LYS A 78 5.78 -4.42 -15.34
N GLY A 79 4.47 -4.31 -15.54
CA GLY A 79 3.83 -3.05 -15.97
C GLY A 79 4.03 -1.94 -14.95
N ARG A 80 3.87 -2.24 -13.69
CA ARG A 80 4.01 -1.30 -12.57
C ARG A 80 5.45 -0.81 -12.41
N VAL A 81 6.41 -1.73 -12.39
CA VAL A 81 7.84 -1.38 -12.32
C VAL A 81 8.28 -0.59 -13.56
N TYR A 82 7.74 -0.89 -14.74
CA TYR A 82 7.96 -0.07 -15.93
C TYR A 82 7.49 1.38 -15.71
N LEU A 83 6.32 1.59 -15.14
CA LEU A 83 5.80 2.93 -14.86
C LEU A 83 6.66 3.66 -13.82
N ILE A 84 7.03 3.00 -12.72
CA ILE A 84 7.91 3.56 -11.70
C ILE A 84 9.25 4.01 -12.33
N ASN A 85 9.86 3.17 -13.14
CA ASN A 85 11.14 3.48 -13.80
C ASN A 85 11.02 4.58 -14.86
N LYS A 86 9.88 4.65 -15.55
CA LYS A 86 9.61 5.67 -16.58
C LYS A 86 9.39 7.04 -15.96
N TRP A 87 8.56 7.12 -14.93
CA TRP A 87 8.16 8.39 -14.34
C TRP A 87 9.04 8.84 -13.19
N ARG A 88 9.66 7.91 -12.48
CA ARG A 88 10.49 8.17 -11.28
C ARG A 88 9.80 9.15 -10.35
N PRO A 89 8.62 8.80 -9.81
CA PRO A 89 7.85 9.71 -8.97
C PRO A 89 8.68 10.13 -7.75
N GLN A 90 8.52 11.35 -7.28
CA GLN A 90 9.12 11.78 -6.02
C GLN A 90 8.48 11.10 -4.82
N LEU A 91 7.18 10.84 -4.93
CA LEU A 91 6.38 10.18 -3.88
C LEU A 91 5.59 9.04 -4.51
N MET A 92 5.61 7.88 -3.88
CA MET A 92 4.76 6.74 -4.17
C MET A 92 3.96 6.37 -2.93
N ILE A 93 2.65 6.25 -3.09
CA ILE A 93 1.74 5.82 -2.03
C ILE A 93 1.20 4.44 -2.38
N ASP A 94 1.28 3.51 -1.44
CA ASP A 94 0.68 2.17 -1.51
C ASP A 94 -0.43 2.06 -0.48
N GLY A 95 -1.68 2.08 -0.94
CA GLY A 95 -2.86 1.94 -0.09
C GLY A 95 -3.18 0.48 0.17
N HIS A 96 -3.04 0.05 1.41
CA HIS A 96 -3.35 -1.30 1.85
C HIS A 96 -4.63 -1.38 2.65
N GLU A 97 -5.23 -2.57 2.66
CA GLU A 97 -6.26 -2.94 3.62
C GLU A 97 -5.59 -3.47 4.90
N MET A 98 -6.04 -2.99 6.03
CA MET A 98 -5.68 -3.53 7.34
C MET A 98 -6.76 -4.51 7.82
N GLY A 99 -6.44 -5.29 8.87
CA GLY A 99 -7.43 -6.15 9.51
C GLY A 99 -8.55 -5.32 10.17
N PRO A 100 -9.73 -5.91 10.40
CA PRO A 100 -10.89 -5.15 10.91
C PRO A 100 -10.70 -4.61 12.34
N GLN A 101 -9.69 -5.10 13.05
CA GLN A 101 -9.34 -4.65 14.40
C GLN A 101 -8.11 -3.74 14.42
N ASP A 102 -7.45 -3.55 13.26
CA ASP A 102 -6.26 -2.73 13.16
C ASP A 102 -6.62 -1.24 13.02
N THR A 103 -5.63 -0.40 13.32
CA THR A 103 -5.68 1.02 13.06
C THR A 103 -4.76 1.35 11.89
N PHE A 104 -4.61 2.63 11.55
CA PHE A 104 -3.68 3.05 10.52
C PHE A 104 -2.23 2.75 10.92
N LEU A 105 -1.48 2.17 9.99
CA LEU A 105 -0.04 1.97 10.10
C LEU A 105 0.67 2.99 9.22
N MET A 106 1.66 3.67 9.77
CA MET A 106 2.41 4.68 9.04
C MET A 106 3.91 4.52 9.30
N GLY A 107 4.72 5.15 8.43
CA GLY A 107 6.14 5.33 8.71
C GLY A 107 6.40 6.09 10.02
N PRO A 108 7.65 6.16 10.45
CA PRO A 108 8.82 5.60 9.79
C PRO A 108 8.91 4.08 9.93
N PRO A 109 9.58 3.39 8.99
CA PRO A 109 9.83 1.96 9.11
C PRO A 109 10.83 1.67 10.23
N ARG A 110 10.76 0.47 10.80
CA ARG A 110 11.77 0.01 11.77
C ARG A 110 12.96 -0.66 11.09
N GLU A 111 14.06 -0.73 11.79
CA GLU A 111 15.22 -1.53 11.38
C GLU A 111 14.89 -3.04 11.30
N PRO A 112 15.54 -3.80 10.39
CA PRO A 112 16.63 -3.36 9.53
C PRO A 112 16.16 -2.68 8.24
N ILE A 113 16.79 -1.57 7.89
CA ILE A 113 16.60 -0.86 6.62
C ILE A 113 17.74 -1.19 5.65
N ASN A 114 17.45 -1.40 4.38
CA ASN A 114 18.44 -1.70 3.38
C ASN A 114 19.38 -0.52 3.15
N LYS A 115 20.69 -0.79 3.21
CA LYS A 115 21.74 0.23 3.06
C LYS A 115 21.83 0.86 1.65
N ASN A 116 21.13 0.29 0.68
CA ASN A 116 21.05 0.83 -0.69
C ASN A 116 19.91 1.86 -0.85
N ILE A 117 19.09 2.07 0.17
CA ILE A 117 18.13 3.18 0.20
C ILE A 117 18.90 4.45 0.57
N ASP A 118 18.76 5.50 -0.25
CA ASP A 118 19.43 6.78 -0.02
C ASP A 118 18.96 7.42 1.30
N LEU A 119 19.91 8.04 2.00
CA LEU A 119 19.64 8.70 3.28
C LEU A 119 18.66 9.88 3.15
N ASP A 120 18.62 10.53 2.00
CA ASP A 120 17.68 11.62 1.78
C ASP A 120 16.26 11.11 1.59
N ILE A 121 16.08 9.93 0.98
CA ILE A 121 14.78 9.26 0.91
C ILE A 121 14.27 8.94 2.32
N LYS A 122 15.14 8.41 3.17
CA LYS A 122 14.79 8.14 4.58
C LYS A 122 14.36 9.42 5.31
N LYS A 123 15.12 10.51 5.21
CA LYS A 123 14.79 11.80 5.84
C LYS A 123 13.44 12.34 5.39
N TRP A 124 13.15 12.28 4.08
CA TRP A 124 11.84 12.70 3.58
C TRP A 124 10.71 11.78 4.06
N GLY A 125 10.97 10.48 4.15
CA GLY A 125 10.03 9.54 4.76
C GLY A 125 9.68 9.92 6.19
N ASP A 126 10.67 10.29 7.00
CA ASP A 126 10.48 10.75 8.39
C ASP A 126 9.64 12.04 8.44
N VAL A 127 9.89 13.02 7.54
CA VAL A 127 9.09 14.26 7.45
C VAL A 127 7.62 13.95 7.13
N PHE A 128 7.36 13.09 6.14
CA PHE A 128 5.99 12.70 5.81
C PHE A 128 5.31 11.97 6.98
N ALA A 129 6.04 11.07 7.66
CA ALA A 129 5.51 10.33 8.80
C ALA A 129 5.11 11.28 9.96
N GLU A 130 5.96 12.27 10.27
CA GLU A 130 5.65 13.29 11.29
C GLU A 130 4.43 14.13 10.95
N ASP A 131 4.30 14.56 9.70
CA ASP A 131 3.15 15.37 9.26
C ASP A 131 1.85 14.56 9.25
N GLN A 132 1.91 13.29 8.87
CA GLN A 132 0.77 12.39 8.95
C GLN A 132 0.34 12.18 10.41
N ALA A 133 1.28 11.90 11.31
CA ALA A 133 1.00 11.73 12.73
C ALA A 133 0.28 12.96 13.30
N LYS A 134 0.76 14.18 13.02
CA LYS A 134 0.09 15.42 13.41
C LYS A 134 -1.34 15.52 12.86
N ALA A 135 -1.54 15.17 11.59
CA ALA A 135 -2.84 15.22 10.96
C ALA A 135 -3.84 14.23 11.58
N PHE A 136 -3.36 13.08 12.05
CA PHE A 136 -4.18 12.10 12.75
C PHE A 136 -4.47 12.53 14.19
N ASP A 137 -3.47 13.05 14.90
CA ASP A 137 -3.63 13.59 16.26
C ASP A 137 -4.67 14.73 16.30
N GLU A 138 -4.66 15.65 15.32
CA GLU A 138 -5.65 16.73 15.20
C GLU A 138 -7.10 16.23 15.02
N ARG A 139 -7.29 14.97 14.63
CA ARG A 139 -8.60 14.36 14.36
C ARG A 139 -8.98 13.27 15.36
N ASP A 140 -8.15 13.04 16.39
CA ASP A 140 -8.29 11.94 17.34
C ASP A 140 -8.37 10.56 16.64
N TRP A 141 -7.68 10.40 15.51
CA TRP A 141 -7.61 9.13 14.79
C TRP A 141 -6.47 8.29 15.31
N ARG A 142 -6.77 7.01 15.54
CA ARG A 142 -5.77 6.06 16.06
C ARG A 142 -4.84 5.61 14.95
N TYR A 143 -3.57 5.54 15.27
CA TYR A 143 -2.52 5.03 14.39
C TYR A 143 -1.38 4.42 15.21
N TYR A 144 -0.47 3.73 14.55
CA TYR A 144 0.80 3.31 15.13
C TYR A 144 1.93 3.46 14.11
N THR A 145 3.15 3.61 14.59
CA THR A 145 4.36 3.84 13.81
C THR A 145 5.49 2.94 14.30
N GLY A 146 6.56 2.81 13.50
CA GLY A 146 7.74 2.06 13.92
C GLY A 146 7.57 0.54 13.90
N GLU A 147 6.48 0.04 13.36
CA GLU A 147 6.21 -1.41 13.21
C GLU A 147 6.53 -1.93 11.81
N TRP A 148 6.50 -1.06 10.81
CA TRP A 148 6.79 -1.42 9.44
C TRP A 148 8.26 -1.78 9.26
N PHE A 149 8.58 -2.96 8.71
CA PHE A 149 9.96 -3.47 8.63
C PHE A 149 10.36 -3.96 7.22
N GLU A 150 9.55 -3.70 6.21
CA GLU A 150 9.77 -4.25 4.86
C GLU A 150 10.81 -3.50 4.04
N ASN A 151 11.44 -2.46 4.58
CA ASN A 151 12.45 -1.68 3.85
C ASN A 151 13.81 -2.38 3.71
N LEU A 152 13.92 -3.66 4.09
CA LEU A 152 15.11 -4.46 3.86
C LEU A 152 15.11 -5.14 2.49
N TYR A 153 13.97 -5.67 2.06
CA TYR A 153 13.83 -6.47 0.85
C TYR A 153 13.19 -5.66 -0.29
N PRO A 154 13.82 -5.59 -1.49
CA PRO A 154 13.32 -4.76 -2.60
C PRO A 154 12.16 -5.39 -3.39
N GLY A 155 11.57 -6.47 -2.93
CA GLY A 155 10.52 -7.21 -3.63
C GLY A 155 9.10 -6.75 -3.33
N TYR A 156 8.93 -5.81 -2.42
CA TYR A 156 7.65 -5.18 -2.08
C TYR A 156 7.43 -3.89 -2.86
N SER A 157 6.31 -3.22 -2.64
CA SER A 157 6.00 -1.91 -3.23
C SER A 157 7.03 -0.84 -2.89
N ASN A 158 7.74 -0.97 -1.77
CA ASN A 158 8.90 -0.14 -1.42
C ASN A 158 10.07 -0.21 -2.43
N TYR A 159 9.97 -1.03 -3.48
CA TYR A 159 10.89 -1.01 -4.62
C TYR A 159 11.17 0.40 -5.12
N SER A 160 10.19 1.29 -5.05
CA SER A 160 10.32 2.69 -5.47
C SER A 160 11.40 3.46 -4.71
N GLU A 161 11.69 3.12 -3.45
CA GLU A 161 12.75 3.76 -2.65
C GLU A 161 14.15 3.50 -3.23
N TYR A 162 14.36 2.30 -3.78
CA TYR A 162 15.60 1.95 -4.47
C TYR A 162 15.74 2.67 -5.84
N ARG A 163 14.68 3.38 -6.25
CA ARG A 163 14.64 4.18 -7.48
C ARG A 163 14.58 5.68 -7.21
N GLY A 164 14.67 6.08 -5.95
CA GLY A 164 14.75 7.48 -5.53
C GLY A 164 13.39 8.12 -5.22
N SER A 165 12.35 7.32 -4.98
CA SER A 165 11.04 7.82 -4.53
C SER A 165 10.93 7.69 -3.02
N VAL A 166 10.26 8.61 -2.37
CA VAL A 166 9.74 8.37 -1.01
C VAL A 166 8.57 7.41 -1.13
N HIS A 167 8.52 6.38 -0.32
CA HIS A 167 7.42 5.42 -0.27
C HIS A 167 6.64 5.57 1.03
N ILE A 168 5.32 5.65 0.89
CA ILE A 168 4.40 5.69 2.03
C ILE A 168 3.42 4.54 1.88
N LEU A 169 3.25 3.79 2.95
CA LEU A 169 2.27 2.71 3.05
C LEU A 169 1.19 3.14 4.05
N TYR A 170 -0.06 2.88 3.68
CA TYR A 170 -1.23 3.05 4.54
C TYR A 170 -1.94 1.73 4.76
#